data_f845b643b75eb8c963ad60c7bd534c14
#
_entry.id   f845b643b75eb8c963ad60c7bd534c14
#
_cell.length_a   1.000
_cell.length_b   1.000
_cell.length_c   1.000
_cell.angle_alpha   90.00
_cell.angle_beta   90.00
_cell.angle_gamma   90.00
#
_symmetry.space_group_name_H-M   'P 1'
#
loop_
_entity.id
_entity.type
_entity.pdbx_description
1 polymer ?
#
loop_
_entity_poly.entity_id
_entity_poly.type
_entity_poly.pdbx_seq_one_letter_code
_entity_poly.pdbx_strand_id
1 'polypeptide(L)'
;GGIVLGKTNIPEFAAGSHTYNNLFGTTKNPWNVKLSAGGSSGGSAAALATGMAWFATGTDLGGSLRNPASWCGIVGLRPTPGLIPHGPSATSFSNLSVNGPMARNITDLSIFLDAMVDYNNRDPLSFKKSGTSYYKNLNYFSDKLFSIGCTEDFGIFPCDKEVRDMTKNTIK
;
A
#
# COMPACT_ATOMS: atom_id res chain seq x y z
N GLY A 1 -10.35 11.56 -13.21
CA GLY A 1 -9.89 12.91 -13.13
C GLY A 1 -8.45 13.10 -12.63
N GLY A 2 -7.68 12.01 -12.38
CA GLY A 2 -6.29 12.15 -11.94
C GLY A 2 -5.33 12.49 -13.07
N ILE A 3 -4.28 13.26 -12.77
CA ILE A 3 -3.18 13.55 -13.70
C ILE A 3 -2.02 12.62 -13.38
N VAL A 4 -1.59 11.82 -14.36
CA VAL A 4 -0.44 10.93 -14.22
C VAL A 4 0.85 11.75 -14.38
N LEU A 5 1.64 11.82 -13.31
CA LEU A 5 2.93 12.53 -13.30
C LEU A 5 4.05 11.69 -13.91
N GLY A 6 4.01 10.38 -13.76
CA GLY A 6 5.03 9.48 -14.26
C GLY A 6 4.86 8.05 -13.79
N LYS A 7 5.82 7.22 -14.13
CA LYS A 7 5.95 5.83 -13.62
C LYS A 7 7.15 5.77 -12.68
N THR A 8 6.99 4.99 -11.63
CA THR A 8 8.06 4.74 -10.65
C THR A 8 8.75 3.41 -10.94
N ASN A 9 9.96 3.24 -10.39
CA ASN A 9 10.71 2.00 -10.54
C ASN A 9 10.03 0.83 -9.82
N ILE A 10 10.11 -0.35 -10.43
CA ILE A 10 9.65 -1.64 -9.88
C ILE A 10 10.69 -2.71 -10.23
N PRO A 11 10.75 -3.86 -9.53
CA PRO A 11 11.54 -5.00 -9.99
C PRO A 11 10.93 -5.60 -11.27
N GLU A 12 11.73 -6.40 -11.96
CA GLU A 12 11.27 -7.12 -13.16
C GLU A 12 10.02 -7.94 -12.86
N PHE A 13 9.01 -7.86 -13.74
CA PHE A 13 7.70 -8.50 -13.59
C PHE A 13 6.94 -8.14 -12.29
N ALA A 14 7.32 -7.04 -11.63
CA ALA A 14 6.85 -6.66 -10.29
C ALA A 14 7.05 -7.78 -9.24
N ALA A 15 7.98 -8.69 -9.46
CA ALA A 15 8.26 -9.84 -8.61
C ALA A 15 9.46 -9.55 -7.69
N GLY A 16 9.22 -9.66 -6.37
CA GLY A 16 10.26 -9.50 -5.37
C GLY A 16 9.97 -8.44 -4.32
N SER A 17 10.67 -8.55 -3.18
CA SER A 17 10.51 -7.67 -2.02
C SER A 17 11.47 -6.48 -2.03
N HIS A 18 12.26 -6.32 -3.09
CA HIS A 18 13.19 -5.22 -3.31
C HIS A 18 12.99 -4.62 -4.70
N THR A 19 13.16 -3.32 -4.82
CA THR A 19 12.94 -2.59 -6.07
C THR A 19 14.25 -2.32 -6.78
N TYR A 20 14.56 -3.17 -7.75
CA TYR A 20 15.72 -3.01 -8.64
C TYR A 20 15.45 -3.67 -10.00
N ASN A 21 16.08 -3.16 -11.03
CA ASN A 21 16.16 -3.80 -12.35
C ASN A 21 17.40 -3.31 -13.11
N ASN A 22 17.71 -3.98 -14.22
CA ASN A 22 18.91 -3.66 -15.00
C ASN A 22 18.81 -2.34 -15.78
N LEU A 23 17.61 -1.82 -16.02
CA LEU A 23 17.41 -0.58 -16.78
C LEU A 23 17.57 0.68 -15.91
N PHE A 24 17.00 0.67 -14.71
CA PHE A 24 16.92 1.85 -13.85
C PHE A 24 17.69 1.67 -12.53
N GLY A 25 18.32 0.51 -12.34
CA GLY A 25 19.07 0.22 -11.13
C GLY A 25 18.19 0.03 -9.89
N THR A 26 18.77 0.30 -8.73
CA THR A 26 18.15 0.05 -7.43
C THR A 26 17.51 1.31 -6.86
N THR A 27 16.24 1.22 -6.49
CA THR A 27 15.58 2.25 -5.67
C THR A 27 16.05 2.12 -4.22
N LYS A 28 16.66 3.17 -3.72
CA LYS A 28 17.21 3.23 -2.36
C LYS A 28 16.19 3.82 -1.40
N ASN A 29 16.34 3.46 -0.12
CA ASN A 29 15.51 4.03 0.94
C ASN A 29 15.82 5.52 1.12
N PRO A 30 14.82 6.40 1.11
CA PRO A 30 15.04 7.86 1.23
C PRO A 30 15.68 8.29 2.55
N TRP A 31 15.47 7.53 3.61
CA TRP A 31 16.00 7.83 4.95
C TRP A 31 17.45 7.36 5.13
N ASN A 32 17.82 6.28 4.43
CA ASN A 32 19.17 5.76 4.41
C ASN A 32 19.43 5.03 3.09
N VAL A 33 20.23 5.66 2.23
CA VAL A 33 20.54 5.14 0.90
C VAL A 33 21.34 3.82 0.87
N LYS A 34 21.79 3.33 2.02
CA LYS A 34 22.41 1.99 2.16
C LYS A 34 21.36 0.90 2.36
N LEU A 35 20.12 1.26 2.65
CA LEU A 35 19.02 0.35 2.89
C LEU A 35 18.11 0.26 1.66
N SER A 36 17.31 -0.81 1.61
CA SER A 36 16.29 -1.02 0.59
C SER A 36 15.07 -0.15 0.83
N ALA A 37 14.43 0.30 -0.24
CA ALA A 37 13.11 0.93 -0.21
C ALA A 37 11.96 -0.08 -0.06
N GLY A 38 12.27 -1.37 0.00
CA GLY A 38 11.27 -2.43 -0.11
C GLY A 38 10.82 -2.66 -1.55
N GLY A 39 9.79 -3.48 -1.70
CA GLY A 39 9.23 -3.81 -3.01
C GLY A 39 7.94 -4.64 -2.92
N SER A 40 7.34 -4.78 -4.05
CA SER A 40 7.72 -4.33 -5.42
C SER A 40 7.37 -2.85 -5.70
N SER A 41 6.51 -2.18 -4.93
CA SER A 41 6.13 -0.77 -5.12
C SER A 41 7.12 0.22 -4.45
N GLY A 42 8.42 -0.12 -4.38
CA GLY A 42 9.43 0.69 -3.69
C GLY A 42 9.70 2.04 -4.35
N GLY A 43 9.59 2.12 -5.67
CA GLY A 43 9.70 3.39 -6.39
C GLY A 43 8.57 4.36 -6.01
N SER A 44 7.34 3.87 -5.89
CA SER A 44 6.19 4.66 -5.43
C SER A 44 6.39 5.14 -3.99
N ALA A 45 6.84 4.24 -3.10
CA ALA A 45 7.09 4.59 -1.71
C ALA A 45 8.20 5.65 -1.57
N ALA A 46 9.31 5.49 -2.28
CA ALA A 46 10.41 6.46 -2.28
C ALA A 46 9.98 7.83 -2.83
N ALA A 47 9.21 7.85 -3.92
CA ALA A 47 8.69 9.10 -4.50
C ALA A 47 7.78 9.85 -3.53
N LEU A 48 6.90 9.14 -2.81
CA LEU A 48 6.03 9.74 -1.81
C LEU A 48 6.81 10.25 -0.61
N ALA A 49 7.72 9.47 -0.07
CA ALA A 49 8.52 9.84 1.09
C ALA A 49 9.40 11.08 0.83
N THR A 50 9.84 11.26 -0.40
CA THR A 50 10.64 12.44 -0.83
C THR A 50 9.79 13.62 -1.32
N GLY A 51 8.47 13.52 -1.30
CA GLY A 51 7.58 14.61 -1.70
C GLY A 51 7.43 14.82 -3.21
N MET A 52 7.89 13.89 -4.05
CA MET A 52 7.79 13.99 -5.51
C MET A 52 6.35 13.88 -6.02
N ALA A 53 5.47 13.22 -5.26
CA ALA A 53 4.05 13.08 -5.57
C ALA A 53 3.22 13.14 -4.29
N TRP A 54 1.92 13.41 -4.41
CA TRP A 54 0.97 13.32 -3.31
C TRP A 54 0.40 11.92 -3.16
N PHE A 55 0.13 11.27 -4.28
CA PHE A 55 -0.48 9.94 -4.37
C PHE A 55 0.35 9.06 -5.29
N ALA A 56 0.39 7.77 -4.99
CA ALA A 56 0.93 6.78 -5.89
C ALA A 56 0.11 5.48 -5.80
N THR A 57 0.03 4.77 -6.90
CA THR A 57 -0.52 3.42 -6.93
C THR A 57 0.58 2.40 -6.68
N GLY A 58 0.18 1.27 -6.12
CA GLY A 58 1.01 0.08 -6.01
C GLY A 58 0.16 -1.17 -6.20
N THR A 59 0.83 -2.32 -6.17
CA THR A 59 0.19 -3.64 -6.17
C THR A 59 0.67 -4.44 -4.97
N ASP A 60 -0.13 -5.38 -4.51
CA ASP A 60 0.23 -6.22 -3.37
C ASP A 60 -0.27 -7.66 -3.57
N LEU A 61 0.65 -8.56 -3.84
CA LEU A 61 0.43 -10.00 -3.79
C LEU A 61 0.97 -10.58 -2.48
N GLY A 62 2.21 -10.27 -2.14
CA GLY A 62 2.94 -10.77 -0.97
C GLY A 62 3.45 -9.67 -0.02
N GLY A 63 2.86 -8.46 -0.06
CA GLY A 63 3.30 -7.34 0.78
C GLY A 63 3.78 -6.11 -0.01
N SER A 64 3.63 -6.11 -1.34
CA SER A 64 4.26 -5.10 -2.20
C SER A 64 3.68 -3.67 -2.08
N LEU A 65 2.57 -3.46 -1.39
CA LEU A 65 2.12 -2.15 -0.88
C LEU A 65 2.65 -1.89 0.54
N ARG A 66 2.49 -2.88 1.42
CA ARG A 66 2.72 -2.76 2.86
C ARG A 66 4.20 -2.70 3.23
N ASN A 67 5.03 -3.56 2.63
CA ASN A 67 6.47 -3.59 2.90
C ASN A 67 7.15 -2.27 2.55
N PRO A 68 7.05 -1.76 1.30
CA PRO A 68 7.70 -0.50 0.96
C PRO A 68 7.09 0.69 1.72
N ALA A 69 5.80 0.67 2.05
CA ALA A 69 5.20 1.70 2.88
C ALA A 69 5.83 1.76 4.27
N SER A 70 5.95 0.61 4.93
CA SER A 70 6.61 0.49 6.24
C SER A 70 8.08 0.94 6.20
N TRP A 71 8.84 0.51 5.18
CA TRP A 71 10.27 0.80 5.10
C TRP A 71 10.58 2.24 4.73
N CYS A 72 9.71 2.90 3.96
CA CYS A 72 9.88 4.31 3.58
C CYS A 72 9.10 5.29 4.49
N GLY A 73 8.39 4.81 5.50
CA GLY A 73 7.67 5.67 6.46
C GLY A 73 6.47 6.40 5.83
N ILE A 74 5.71 5.71 5.00
CA ILE A 74 4.47 6.21 4.40
C ILE A 74 3.30 5.26 4.71
N VAL A 75 2.11 5.57 4.24
CA VAL A 75 0.91 4.73 4.37
C VAL A 75 0.64 4.00 3.07
N GLY A 76 0.49 2.68 3.13
CA GLY A 76 0.08 1.83 2.02
C GLY A 76 -1.07 0.93 2.44
N LEU A 77 -2.14 0.88 1.64
CA LEU A 77 -3.31 0.07 1.92
C LEU A 77 -3.44 -1.08 0.92
N ARG A 78 -3.46 -2.31 1.43
CA ARG A 78 -3.94 -3.46 0.68
C ARG A 78 -5.44 -3.60 0.87
N PRO A 79 -6.29 -3.24 -0.12
CA PRO A 79 -7.74 -3.35 0.00
C PRO A 79 -8.22 -4.80 -0.18
N THR A 80 -9.51 -5.02 0.09
CA THR A 80 -10.20 -6.25 -0.28
C THR A 80 -10.13 -6.45 -1.80
N PRO A 81 -9.86 -7.67 -2.30
CA PRO A 81 -9.91 -7.97 -3.72
C PRO A 81 -11.25 -7.55 -4.34
N GLY A 82 -11.21 -6.89 -5.49
CA GLY A 82 -12.40 -6.38 -6.19
C GLY A 82 -12.90 -5.01 -5.73
N LEU A 83 -12.43 -4.48 -4.61
CA LEU A 83 -12.78 -3.12 -4.18
C LEU A 83 -12.19 -2.05 -5.14
N ILE A 84 -10.95 -2.24 -5.55
CA ILE A 84 -10.32 -1.48 -6.63
C ILE A 84 -10.20 -2.44 -7.81
N PRO A 85 -10.81 -2.12 -8.96
CA PRO A 85 -10.77 -2.99 -10.12
C PRO A 85 -9.35 -3.31 -10.57
N HIS A 86 -9.13 -4.57 -10.93
CA HIS A 86 -7.86 -5.08 -11.42
C HIS A 86 -8.07 -5.84 -12.73
N GLY A 87 -8.34 -5.12 -13.77
CA GLY A 87 -8.61 -5.78 -15.05
C GLY A 87 -8.41 -4.86 -16.26
N PRO A 88 -8.35 -5.46 -17.43
CA PRO A 88 -8.34 -6.89 -17.73
C PRO A 88 -7.03 -7.57 -17.32
N SER A 89 -7.12 -8.78 -16.77
CA SER A 89 -5.98 -9.58 -16.31
C SER A 89 -6.02 -11.00 -16.90
N ALA A 90 -4.87 -11.60 -17.16
CA ALA A 90 -4.76 -13.00 -17.58
C ALA A 90 -5.27 -13.97 -16.50
N THR A 91 -5.29 -13.55 -15.25
CA THR A 91 -5.76 -14.32 -14.09
C THR A 91 -6.95 -13.65 -13.43
N SER A 92 -8.01 -13.40 -14.18
CA SER A 92 -9.14 -12.54 -13.79
C SER A 92 -9.86 -12.95 -12.50
N PHE A 93 -9.82 -14.22 -12.13
CA PHE A 93 -10.43 -14.74 -10.88
C PHE A 93 -9.42 -14.86 -9.72
N SER A 94 -8.18 -14.43 -9.91
CA SER A 94 -7.20 -14.44 -8.82
C SER A 94 -7.45 -13.31 -7.84
N ASN A 95 -7.59 -13.66 -6.56
CA ASN A 95 -7.70 -12.72 -5.44
C ASN A 95 -6.37 -12.48 -4.73
N LEU A 96 -5.26 -13.00 -5.26
CA LEU A 96 -3.95 -12.90 -4.63
C LEU A 96 -3.33 -11.51 -4.78
N SER A 97 -3.39 -10.93 -5.97
CA SER A 97 -2.85 -9.61 -6.24
C SER A 97 -3.95 -8.56 -6.27
N VAL A 98 -3.71 -7.43 -5.63
CA VAL A 98 -4.61 -6.28 -5.60
C VAL A 98 -3.87 -5.00 -5.95
N ASN A 99 -4.58 -4.05 -6.55
CA ASN A 99 -4.14 -2.67 -6.64
C ASN A 99 -4.48 -1.93 -5.36
N GLY A 100 -3.67 -0.96 -4.97
CA GLY A 100 -3.97 -0.14 -3.79
C GLY A 100 -3.33 1.23 -3.81
N PRO A 101 -3.86 2.16 -2.98
CA PRO A 101 -3.32 3.49 -2.81
C PRO A 101 -2.14 3.50 -1.86
N MET A 102 -1.22 4.45 -2.11
CA MET A 102 -0.13 4.84 -1.24
C MET A 102 -0.12 6.37 -1.11
N ALA A 103 0.12 6.87 0.11
CA ALA A 103 0.20 8.30 0.41
C ALA A 103 1.06 8.54 1.67
N ARG A 104 1.42 9.80 1.97
CA ARG A 104 2.20 10.13 3.17
C ARG A 104 1.40 10.07 4.46
N ASN A 105 0.10 10.23 4.38
CA ASN A 105 -0.79 10.24 5.56
C ASN A 105 -2.14 9.59 5.22
N ILE A 106 -2.95 9.32 6.25
CA ILE A 106 -4.22 8.61 6.11
C ILE A 106 -5.29 9.47 5.41
N THR A 107 -5.23 10.79 5.57
CA THR A 107 -6.17 11.72 4.91
C THR A 107 -6.01 11.66 3.40
N ASP A 108 -4.78 11.83 2.92
CA ASP A 108 -4.45 11.73 1.50
C ASP A 108 -4.76 10.34 0.95
N LEU A 109 -4.43 9.29 1.70
CA LEU A 109 -4.73 7.92 1.32
C LEU A 109 -6.22 7.70 1.12
N SER A 110 -7.06 8.21 2.01
CA SER A 110 -8.52 8.03 1.93
C SER A 110 -9.15 8.80 0.77
N ILE A 111 -8.65 10.00 0.46
CA ILE A 111 -9.04 10.75 -0.74
C ILE A 111 -8.70 9.96 -1.99
N PHE A 112 -7.48 9.42 -2.03
CA PHE A 112 -7.03 8.65 -3.18
C PHE A 112 -7.76 7.30 -3.31
N LEU A 113 -8.06 6.65 -2.19
CA LEU A 113 -8.89 5.44 -2.18
C LEU A 113 -10.28 5.72 -2.75
N ASP A 114 -10.93 6.82 -2.36
CA ASP A 114 -12.22 7.21 -2.91
C ASP A 114 -12.18 7.41 -4.44
N ALA A 115 -11.07 7.89 -4.96
CA ALA A 115 -10.87 8.07 -6.40
C ALA A 115 -10.58 6.75 -7.16
N MET A 116 -10.06 5.72 -6.47
CA MET A 116 -9.70 4.43 -7.08
C MET A 116 -10.83 3.40 -7.01
N VAL A 117 -11.71 3.51 -6.02
CA VAL A 117 -12.78 2.54 -5.80
C VAL A 117 -13.91 2.78 -6.77
N ASP A 118 -14.18 1.78 -7.60
CA ASP A 118 -15.30 1.80 -8.56
C ASP A 118 -15.68 0.37 -8.95
N TYR A 119 -16.78 0.23 -9.67
CA TYR A 119 -17.17 -1.00 -10.34
C TYR A 119 -16.68 -1.01 -11.78
N ASN A 120 -16.07 -2.11 -12.20
CA ASN A 120 -15.66 -2.31 -13.57
C ASN A 120 -16.11 -3.70 -14.06
N ASN A 121 -16.92 -3.73 -15.11
CA ASN A 121 -17.46 -4.96 -15.68
C ASN A 121 -16.39 -5.85 -16.36
N ARG A 122 -15.16 -5.37 -16.52
CA ARG A 122 -14.01 -6.15 -17.03
C ARG A 122 -13.25 -6.90 -15.95
N ASP A 123 -13.62 -6.67 -14.70
CA ASP A 123 -13.05 -7.38 -13.55
C ASP A 123 -14.18 -8.18 -12.87
N PRO A 124 -14.17 -9.52 -12.99
CA PRO A 124 -15.23 -10.36 -12.42
C PRO A 124 -15.29 -10.34 -10.89
N LEU A 125 -14.23 -9.90 -10.22
CA LEU A 125 -14.19 -9.72 -8.77
C LEU A 125 -14.67 -8.35 -8.33
N SER A 126 -14.81 -7.40 -9.26
CA SER A 126 -15.20 -6.03 -8.95
C SER A 126 -16.63 -5.96 -8.43
N PHE A 127 -16.84 -5.18 -7.39
CA PHE A 127 -18.16 -4.94 -6.81
C PHE A 127 -18.37 -3.45 -6.54
N LYS A 128 -19.65 -3.05 -6.52
CA LYS A 128 -20.01 -1.67 -6.19
C LYS A 128 -19.76 -1.42 -4.71
N LYS A 129 -19.03 -0.34 -4.43
CA LYS A 129 -18.90 0.15 -3.07
C LYS A 129 -20.28 0.51 -2.51
N SER A 130 -20.60 0.00 -1.33
CA SER A 130 -21.73 0.45 -0.54
C SER A 130 -21.25 1.50 0.46
N GLY A 131 -22.02 2.58 0.62
CA GLY A 131 -21.75 3.57 1.66
C GLY A 131 -21.11 4.88 1.17
N THR A 132 -20.71 5.68 2.13
CA THR A 132 -20.16 7.01 1.94
C THR A 132 -18.66 7.00 1.63
N SER A 133 -18.10 8.16 1.33
CA SER A 133 -16.68 8.41 1.09
C SER A 133 -15.83 7.98 2.29
N TYR A 134 -14.70 7.31 2.03
CA TYR A 134 -13.72 6.98 3.06
C TYR A 134 -13.17 8.23 3.73
N TYR A 135 -12.88 9.26 2.93
CA TYR A 135 -12.41 10.53 3.45
C TYR A 135 -13.43 11.19 4.39
N LYS A 136 -14.71 11.25 4.00
CA LYS A 136 -15.76 11.84 4.84
C LYS A 136 -16.00 11.06 6.13
N ASN A 137 -15.69 9.78 6.14
CA ASN A 137 -15.86 8.91 7.31
C ASN A 137 -14.64 8.89 8.25
N LEU A 138 -13.54 9.57 7.94
CA LEU A 138 -12.35 9.55 8.81
C LEU A 138 -12.66 9.93 10.27
N ASN A 139 -13.52 10.90 10.47
CA ASN A 139 -13.87 11.38 11.81
C ASN A 139 -15.11 10.71 12.40
N TYR A 140 -15.76 9.80 11.66
CA TYR A 140 -16.99 9.15 12.14
C TYR A 140 -16.80 8.31 13.39
N PHE A 141 -15.59 7.83 13.60
CA PHE A 141 -15.22 6.98 14.71
C PHE A 141 -14.36 7.65 15.77
N SER A 142 -14.08 8.95 15.65
CA SER A 142 -13.16 9.67 16.57
C SER A 142 -13.54 9.55 18.04
N ASP A 143 -14.84 9.47 18.31
CA ASP A 143 -15.38 9.44 19.69
C ASP A 143 -15.82 8.06 20.15
N LYS A 144 -15.56 7.02 19.34
CA LYS A 144 -15.94 5.63 19.67
C LYS A 144 -14.76 4.87 20.22
N LEU A 145 -14.98 4.19 21.34
CA LEU A 145 -14.04 3.22 21.88
C LEU A 145 -14.13 1.91 21.09
N PHE A 146 -13.00 1.42 20.64
CA PHE A 146 -12.89 0.14 19.94
C PHE A 146 -11.98 -0.80 20.74
N SER A 147 -12.35 -2.08 20.79
CA SER A 147 -11.42 -3.12 21.23
C SER A 147 -10.61 -3.58 20.01
N ILE A 148 -9.29 -3.41 20.10
CA ILE A 148 -8.36 -3.78 19.03
C ILE A 148 -7.50 -4.93 19.52
N GLY A 149 -7.55 -6.09 18.84
CA GLY A 149 -6.63 -7.19 19.06
C GLY A 149 -5.29 -6.90 18.36
N CYS A 150 -4.19 -7.08 19.08
CA CYS A 150 -2.83 -6.88 18.57
C CYS A 150 -1.98 -8.12 18.76
N THR A 151 -1.12 -8.39 17.78
CA THR A 151 -0.08 -9.41 17.86
C THR A 151 1.16 -8.95 17.13
N GLU A 152 2.33 -9.23 17.64
CA GLU A 152 3.59 -8.87 17.02
C GLU A 152 4.10 -9.96 16.07
N ASP A 153 3.70 -11.21 16.29
CA ASP A 153 4.29 -12.39 15.66
C ASP A 153 3.28 -13.50 15.30
N PHE A 154 1.98 -13.24 15.51
CA PHE A 154 0.90 -14.23 15.39
C PHE A 154 1.12 -15.51 16.22
N GLY A 155 2.07 -15.49 17.17
CA GLY A 155 2.46 -16.65 17.97
C GLY A 155 3.29 -17.71 17.23
N ILE A 156 3.65 -17.48 15.97
CA ILE A 156 4.33 -18.47 15.09
C ILE A 156 5.52 -17.92 14.31
N PHE A 157 5.65 -16.61 14.16
CA PHE A 157 6.74 -16.01 13.39
C PHE A 157 7.79 -15.37 14.30
N PRO A 158 9.10 -15.53 14.00
CA PRO A 158 10.11 -14.79 14.73
C PRO A 158 9.98 -13.28 14.45
N CYS A 159 10.06 -12.48 15.50
CA CYS A 159 10.03 -11.03 15.40
C CYS A 159 11.18 -10.46 16.21
N ASP A 160 11.97 -9.58 15.60
CA ASP A 160 13.07 -8.91 16.25
C ASP A 160 12.57 -8.08 17.46
N LYS A 161 13.37 -8.08 18.53
CA LYS A 161 13.01 -7.39 19.77
C LYS A 161 12.72 -5.91 19.55
N GLU A 162 13.52 -5.23 18.72
CA GLU A 162 13.35 -3.81 18.40
C GLU A 162 11.99 -3.53 17.75
N VAL A 163 11.58 -4.34 16.77
CA VAL A 163 10.28 -4.24 16.09
C VAL A 163 9.14 -4.52 17.08
N ARG A 164 9.29 -5.53 17.91
CA ARG A 164 8.32 -5.89 18.95
C ARG A 164 8.12 -4.75 19.97
N ASP A 165 9.20 -4.18 20.47
CA ASP A 165 9.15 -3.08 21.41
C ASP A 165 8.52 -1.82 20.82
N MET A 166 8.83 -1.51 19.54
CA MET A 166 8.22 -0.41 18.81
C MET A 166 6.70 -0.63 18.66
N THR A 167 6.28 -1.83 18.26
CA THR A 167 4.86 -2.18 18.12
C THR A 167 4.12 -2.02 19.45
N LYS A 168 4.66 -2.55 20.55
CA LYS A 168 4.09 -2.39 21.89
C LYS A 168 3.95 -0.94 22.33
N ASN A 169 4.92 -0.10 22.00
CA ASN A 169 4.89 1.33 22.34
C ASN A 169 3.85 2.12 21.52
N THR A 170 3.55 1.66 20.31
CA THR A 170 2.54 2.30 19.44
C THR A 170 1.11 1.97 19.86
N ILE A 171 0.91 0.81 20.52
CA ILE A 171 -0.42 0.32 20.93
C ILE A 171 -0.87 0.91 22.29
N LYS A 172 0.03 1.46 23.07
CA LYS A 172 -0.27 2.13 24.36
C LYS A 172 -0.94 3.48 24.16
#